data_c7379bc263514ab666c9ec75c95c7096
#
_entry.id   c7379bc263514ab666c9ec75c95c7096
#
_cell.length_a   1.000
_cell.length_b   1.000
_cell.length_c   1.000
_cell.angle_alpha   90.00
_cell.angle_beta   90.00
_cell.angle_gamma   90.00
#
_symmetry.space_group_name_H-M   'P 1'
#
loop_
_entity.id
_entity.type
_entity.pdbx_description
1 polymer ?
#
loop_
_entity_poly.entity_id
_entity_poly.type
_entity_poly.pdbx_seq_one_letter_code
_entity_poly.pdbx_strand_id
1 'polypeptide(L)'
;MLISPSDEVFGPERWQAERLLLQDQLGEQITLDALTGPVGLIGREPCKDDAGEQAGWLIAQRRRGHRHSIDDVLTAWYALQVSPQVGEHLDLGTGIGTVGLLTLWGMGPAACLTCVEAQEISYQLLQANIAANGLGQRVNHSLGDLRELALDRRFPLITGSPPYFPAGTGVLPQDSQKAHARFELRGDVGDYARAAALHLSAAGWLILCFPSPQKQRAIDAIAAAGLRVVKLRDVIPRETLAPLFTLYACQLDVGDHGEMTEEPTLTVRHADGRLTAEMAAVRRVFGFQDGVAHGNHT
;
A
#
# COMPACT_ATOMS: atom_id res chain seq x y z
N MET A 1 19.70 19.53 -6.21
CA MET A 1 19.26 19.80 -7.59
C MET A 1 17.95 19.01 -7.74
N LEU A 2 16.80 19.65 -7.67
CA LEU A 2 15.51 18.96 -7.83
C LEU A 2 15.42 18.47 -9.27
N ILE A 3 15.38 17.14 -9.43
CA ILE A 3 15.16 16.49 -10.72
C ILE A 3 13.76 16.92 -11.17
N SER A 4 13.66 17.54 -12.34
CA SER A 4 12.38 17.80 -13.00
C SER A 4 11.66 16.46 -13.15
N PRO A 5 10.39 16.32 -12.73
CA PRO A 5 9.69 15.07 -12.85
C PRO A 5 9.56 14.72 -14.34
N SER A 6 10.31 13.71 -14.77
CA SER A 6 10.07 13.11 -16.08
C SER A 6 8.90 12.15 -15.93
N ASP A 7 7.96 12.15 -16.88
CA ASP A 7 6.85 11.20 -16.93
C ASP A 7 7.30 9.79 -17.41
N GLU A 8 8.60 9.58 -17.56
CA GLU A 8 9.20 8.36 -18.07
C GLU A 8 9.68 7.48 -16.92
N VAL A 9 9.36 6.18 -17.01
CA VAL A 9 9.87 5.15 -16.10
C VAL A 9 11.37 4.99 -16.30
N PHE A 10 12.14 4.91 -15.22
CA PHE A 10 13.59 4.74 -15.31
C PHE A 10 13.94 3.38 -15.90
N GLY A 11 14.85 3.38 -16.87
CA GLY A 11 15.52 2.17 -17.31
C GLY A 11 16.51 1.63 -16.27
N PRO A 12 17.06 0.42 -16.50
CA PRO A 12 17.92 -0.27 -15.53
C PRO A 12 19.12 0.56 -15.07
N GLU A 13 19.77 1.29 -15.99
CA GLU A 13 20.96 2.11 -15.67
C GLU A 13 20.60 3.30 -14.77
N ARG A 14 19.50 3.99 -15.08
CA ARG A 14 19.04 5.14 -14.32
C ARG A 14 18.56 4.72 -12.92
N TRP A 15 17.86 3.59 -12.80
CA TRP A 15 17.52 2.99 -11.52
C TRP A 15 18.76 2.64 -10.69
N GLN A 16 19.80 2.09 -11.34
CA GLN A 16 21.03 1.78 -10.65
C GLN A 16 21.72 3.03 -10.11
N ALA A 17 21.74 4.12 -10.88
CA ALA A 17 22.28 5.40 -10.44
C ALA A 17 21.47 5.97 -9.25
N GLU A 18 20.14 5.96 -9.32
CA GLU A 18 19.26 6.39 -8.24
C GLU A 18 19.46 5.56 -6.97
N ARG A 19 19.60 4.25 -7.10
CA ARG A 19 19.88 3.37 -5.97
C ARG A 19 21.19 3.74 -5.28
N LEU A 20 22.24 4.02 -6.03
CA LEU A 20 23.54 4.40 -5.47
C LEU A 20 23.46 5.75 -4.75
N LEU A 21 22.71 6.70 -5.30
CA LEU A 21 22.47 7.99 -4.67
C LEU A 21 21.72 7.84 -3.35
N LEU A 22 20.67 7.05 -3.32
CA LEU A 22 19.93 6.74 -2.10
C LEU A 22 20.80 6.02 -1.05
N GLN A 23 21.67 5.10 -1.48
CA GLN A 23 22.61 4.42 -0.58
C GLN A 23 23.58 5.40 0.08
N ASP A 24 24.09 6.36 -0.69
CA ASP A 24 24.97 7.41 -0.17
C ASP A 24 24.24 8.30 0.83
N GLN A 25 23.04 8.76 0.46
CA GLN A 25 22.22 9.64 1.32
C GLN A 25 21.77 8.98 2.63
N LEU A 26 21.38 7.71 2.58
CA LEU A 26 20.82 6.99 3.74
C LEU A 26 21.86 6.20 4.51
N GLY A 27 23.11 6.11 4.01
CA GLY A 27 24.20 5.39 4.67
C GLY A 27 23.98 3.87 4.78
N GLU A 28 23.11 3.28 3.92
CA GLU A 28 22.83 1.84 3.96
C GLU A 28 22.46 1.27 2.58
N GLN A 29 22.45 -0.08 2.49
CA GLN A 29 22.10 -0.77 1.27
C GLN A 29 20.61 -0.62 0.91
N ILE A 30 20.36 -0.23 -0.33
CA ILE A 30 19.04 -0.15 -0.95
C ILE A 30 18.89 -1.32 -1.93
N THR A 31 17.75 -2.01 -1.89
CA THR A 31 17.35 -3.00 -2.89
C THR A 31 16.29 -2.40 -3.80
N LEU A 32 16.31 -2.84 -5.05
CA LEU A 32 15.25 -2.57 -6.01
C LEU A 32 14.46 -3.86 -6.21
N ASP A 33 13.20 -3.83 -5.91
CA ASP A 33 12.32 -4.99 -6.05
C ASP A 33 11.20 -4.66 -7.04
N ALA A 34 10.68 -5.66 -7.75
CA ALA A 34 9.54 -5.46 -8.62
C ALA A 34 8.28 -5.18 -7.79
N LEU A 35 7.72 -3.99 -7.95
CA LEU A 35 6.42 -3.62 -7.38
C LEU A 35 5.28 -4.19 -8.21
N THR A 36 5.42 -4.09 -9.54
CA THR A 36 4.48 -4.69 -10.50
C THR A 36 5.23 -5.52 -11.53
N GLY A 37 4.52 -6.42 -12.22
CA GLY A 37 5.07 -7.14 -13.37
C GLY A 37 5.10 -6.27 -14.63
N PRO A 38 5.83 -6.69 -15.68
CA PRO A 38 5.95 -5.96 -16.93
C PRO A 38 4.66 -6.00 -17.79
N VAL A 39 3.74 -6.90 -17.48
CA VAL A 39 2.48 -7.04 -18.22
C VAL A 39 1.47 -6.07 -17.65
N GLY A 40 1.01 -5.12 -18.45
CA GLY A 40 -0.09 -4.23 -18.09
C GLY A 40 -1.37 -5.00 -17.75
N LEU A 41 -2.30 -4.35 -17.05
CA LEU A 41 -3.64 -4.89 -16.82
C LEU A 41 -4.33 -5.19 -18.17
N ILE A 42 -5.18 -6.21 -18.18
CA ILE A 42 -5.99 -6.54 -19.37
C ILE A 42 -6.68 -5.28 -19.89
N GLY A 43 -6.42 -4.94 -21.17
CA GLY A 43 -6.94 -3.72 -21.81
C GLY A 43 -6.13 -2.46 -21.60
N ARG A 44 -4.90 -2.54 -21.05
CA ARG A 44 -3.98 -1.40 -20.89
C ARG A 44 -2.66 -1.68 -21.60
N GLU A 45 -2.10 -0.61 -22.17
CA GLU A 45 -0.73 -0.66 -22.71
C GLU A 45 0.24 -0.95 -21.57
N PRO A 46 1.21 -1.85 -21.78
CA PRO A 46 2.29 -2.06 -20.80
C PRO A 46 3.08 -0.76 -20.58
N CYS A 47 3.52 -0.52 -19.37
CA CYS A 47 4.50 0.54 -19.13
C CYS A 47 5.78 0.24 -19.92
N LYS A 48 6.41 1.28 -20.45
CA LYS A 48 7.71 1.19 -21.11
C LYS A 48 8.72 2.01 -20.30
N ASP A 49 9.93 1.53 -20.24
CA ASP A 49 11.04 2.28 -19.68
C ASP A 49 11.57 3.34 -20.67
N ASP A 50 12.60 4.10 -20.29
CA ASP A 50 13.26 5.10 -21.13
C ASP A 50 14.00 4.50 -22.34
N ALA A 51 14.19 3.19 -22.41
CA ALA A 51 14.67 2.46 -23.59
C ALA A 51 13.52 1.95 -24.49
N GLY A 52 12.26 2.14 -24.09
CA GLY A 52 11.08 1.67 -24.82
C GLY A 52 10.72 0.21 -24.59
N GLU A 53 11.41 -0.48 -23.66
CA GLU A 53 11.12 -1.85 -23.27
C GLU A 53 9.96 -1.94 -22.28
N GLN A 54 9.23 -3.06 -22.29
CA GLN A 54 8.17 -3.28 -21.31
C GLN A 54 8.74 -3.40 -19.90
N ALA A 55 8.36 -2.47 -19.03
CA ALA A 55 8.80 -2.43 -17.66
C ALA A 55 7.62 -2.40 -16.70
N GLY A 56 7.70 -3.18 -15.62
CA GLY A 56 6.87 -2.98 -14.43
C GLY A 56 7.44 -1.86 -13.56
N TRP A 57 6.65 -1.39 -12.61
CA TRP A 57 7.19 -0.47 -11.61
C TRP A 57 8.12 -1.19 -10.64
N LEU A 58 9.15 -0.48 -10.21
CA LEU A 58 10.08 -0.94 -9.20
C LEU A 58 9.88 -0.17 -7.90
N ILE A 59 10.32 -0.75 -6.80
CA ILE A 59 10.30 -0.12 -5.49
C ILE A 59 11.69 -0.22 -4.84
N ALA A 60 12.24 0.94 -4.52
CA ALA A 60 13.46 1.05 -3.72
C ALA A 60 13.10 0.92 -2.24
N GLN A 61 13.81 0.06 -1.54
CA GLN A 61 13.62 -0.16 -0.11
C GLN A 61 14.95 -0.42 0.59
N ARG A 62 15.03 -0.06 1.87
CA ARG A 62 16.19 -0.35 2.70
C ARG A 62 16.30 -1.86 2.94
N ARG A 63 17.50 -2.41 2.79
CA ARG A 63 17.73 -3.86 3.01
C ARG A 63 17.36 -4.28 4.44
N ARG A 64 17.66 -3.44 5.43
CA ARG A 64 17.39 -3.70 6.85
C ARG A 64 16.21 -2.92 7.40
N GLY A 65 15.57 -2.04 6.60
CA GLY A 65 14.42 -1.24 6.96
C GLY A 65 13.10 -2.01 6.97
N HIS A 66 12.00 -1.26 7.08
CA HIS A 66 10.68 -1.82 6.81
C HIS A 66 10.53 -2.05 5.31
N ARG A 67 10.09 -3.24 4.96
CA ARG A 67 9.92 -3.66 3.56
C ARG A 67 8.46 -3.94 3.28
N HIS A 68 8.04 -3.76 2.03
CA HIS A 68 6.70 -4.12 1.62
C HIS A 68 6.45 -5.62 1.81
N SER A 69 5.22 -5.96 2.06
CA SER A 69 4.81 -7.33 2.33
C SER A 69 3.45 -7.66 1.72
N ILE A 70 2.95 -8.86 1.98
CA ILE A 70 1.73 -9.37 1.36
C ILE A 70 0.48 -8.60 1.79
N ASP A 71 0.46 -8.04 2.99
CA ASP A 71 -0.62 -7.21 3.50
C ASP A 71 -0.78 -5.93 2.67
N ASP A 72 0.31 -5.27 2.27
CA ASP A 72 0.27 -4.11 1.37
C ASP A 72 -0.34 -4.47 0.01
N VAL A 73 0.13 -5.58 -0.58
CA VAL A 73 -0.36 -6.06 -1.88
C VAL A 73 -1.86 -6.39 -1.82
N LEU A 74 -2.29 -7.06 -0.76
CA LEU A 74 -3.68 -7.45 -0.60
C LEU A 74 -4.58 -6.28 -0.21
N THR A 75 -4.08 -5.28 0.51
CA THR A 75 -4.81 -4.03 0.78
C THR A 75 -5.07 -3.27 -0.53
N ALA A 76 -4.05 -3.09 -1.37
CA ALA A 76 -4.21 -2.47 -2.67
C ALA A 76 -5.16 -3.26 -3.59
N TRP A 77 -5.00 -4.59 -3.64
CA TRP A 77 -5.90 -5.45 -4.41
C TRP A 77 -7.35 -5.33 -3.94
N TYR A 78 -7.57 -5.36 -2.62
CA TYR A 78 -8.92 -5.27 -2.05
C TYR A 78 -9.56 -3.91 -2.33
N ALA A 79 -8.78 -2.83 -2.31
CA ALA A 79 -9.23 -1.51 -2.72
C ALA A 79 -9.75 -1.50 -4.17
N LEU A 80 -9.04 -2.15 -5.08
CA LEU A 80 -9.45 -2.30 -6.48
C LEU A 80 -10.68 -3.19 -6.67
N GLN A 81 -10.90 -4.20 -5.80
CA GLN A 81 -12.11 -5.03 -5.84
C GLN A 81 -13.34 -4.28 -5.34
N VAL A 82 -13.19 -3.48 -4.30
CA VAL A 82 -14.30 -2.74 -3.68
C VAL A 82 -14.66 -1.49 -4.46
N SER A 83 -13.66 -0.79 -5.02
CA SER A 83 -13.85 0.50 -5.70
C SER A 83 -13.04 0.59 -7.01
N PRO A 84 -13.42 -0.17 -8.05
CA PRO A 84 -12.59 -0.36 -9.23
C PRO A 84 -12.52 0.84 -10.19
N GLN A 85 -13.41 1.82 -10.08
CA GLN A 85 -13.58 2.90 -11.08
C GLN A 85 -13.45 4.29 -10.47
N VAL A 86 -12.56 4.49 -9.51
CA VAL A 86 -12.30 5.83 -8.97
C VAL A 86 -11.12 6.47 -9.69
N GLY A 87 -11.18 7.79 -9.87
CA GLY A 87 -10.10 8.57 -10.51
C GLY A 87 -9.13 9.17 -9.52
N GLU A 88 -9.46 9.21 -8.23
CA GLU A 88 -8.68 9.83 -7.17
C GLU A 88 -8.64 8.96 -5.92
N HIS A 89 -7.50 8.96 -5.27
CA HIS A 89 -7.22 8.11 -4.14
C HIS A 89 -6.31 8.82 -3.13
N LEU A 90 -6.58 8.64 -1.84
CA LEU A 90 -5.72 9.09 -0.73
C LEU A 90 -5.14 7.86 -0.04
N ASP A 91 -3.81 7.85 0.17
CA ASP A 91 -3.14 6.81 0.96
C ASP A 91 -2.53 7.40 2.23
N LEU A 92 -3.02 6.95 3.37
CA LEU A 92 -2.65 7.43 4.70
C LEU A 92 -1.47 6.65 5.26
N GLY A 93 -0.42 7.35 5.71
CA GLY A 93 0.79 6.70 6.23
C GLY A 93 1.43 5.81 5.17
N THR A 94 1.59 6.35 3.97
CA THR A 94 1.93 5.61 2.74
C THR A 94 3.27 4.85 2.78
N GLY A 95 4.12 5.13 3.78
CA GLY A 95 5.45 4.54 3.89
C GLY A 95 6.32 4.87 2.67
N ILE A 96 6.84 3.84 2.03
CA ILE A 96 7.61 3.95 0.80
C ILE A 96 6.72 3.96 -0.47
N GLY A 97 5.40 3.98 -0.29
CA GLY A 97 4.40 4.10 -1.36
C GLY A 97 3.76 2.80 -1.79
N THR A 98 3.95 1.67 -1.11
CA THR A 98 3.55 0.35 -1.64
C THR A 98 2.05 0.25 -1.92
N VAL A 99 1.20 0.52 -0.92
CA VAL A 99 -0.26 0.41 -1.09
C VAL A 99 -0.76 1.43 -2.10
N GLY A 100 -0.34 2.71 -1.95
CA GLY A 100 -0.75 3.79 -2.82
C GLY A 100 -0.39 3.58 -4.28
N LEU A 101 0.86 3.20 -4.55
CA LEU A 101 1.35 2.99 -5.92
C LEU A 101 0.70 1.74 -6.57
N LEU A 102 0.55 0.64 -5.85
CA LEU A 102 -0.15 -0.54 -6.36
C LEU A 102 -1.62 -0.24 -6.69
N THR A 103 -2.30 0.50 -5.81
CA THR A 103 -3.68 0.95 -6.07
C THR A 103 -3.73 1.85 -7.30
N LEU A 104 -2.82 2.82 -7.41
CA LEU A 104 -2.70 3.71 -8.57
C LEU A 104 -2.44 2.95 -9.88
N TRP A 105 -1.60 1.90 -9.82
CA TRP A 105 -1.38 0.99 -10.95
C TRP A 105 -2.69 0.38 -11.44
N GLY A 106 -3.46 -0.19 -10.51
CA GLY A 106 -4.73 -0.86 -10.83
C GLY A 106 -5.82 0.09 -11.32
N MET A 107 -5.84 1.35 -10.87
CA MET A 107 -6.82 2.36 -11.29
C MET A 107 -6.56 2.90 -12.70
N GLY A 108 -5.33 2.84 -13.20
CA GLY A 108 -4.99 3.22 -14.56
C GLY A 108 -4.35 4.59 -14.75
N PRO A 109 -4.03 4.94 -16.02
CA PRO A 109 -3.16 6.07 -16.33
C PRO A 109 -3.78 7.44 -16.01
N ALA A 110 -5.11 7.55 -16.03
CA ALA A 110 -5.81 8.81 -15.73
C ALA A 110 -5.99 9.07 -14.22
N ALA A 111 -5.72 8.08 -13.37
CA ALA A 111 -5.91 8.21 -11.93
C ALA A 111 -4.78 8.99 -11.27
N CYS A 112 -5.12 9.65 -10.15
CA CYS A 112 -4.20 10.40 -9.31
C CYS A 112 -4.20 9.85 -7.88
N LEU A 113 -3.02 9.91 -7.25
CA LEU A 113 -2.80 9.57 -5.85
C LEU A 113 -2.44 10.84 -5.07
N THR A 114 -3.03 10.98 -3.89
CA THR A 114 -2.52 11.86 -2.83
C THR A 114 -2.04 10.99 -1.69
N CYS A 115 -0.89 11.28 -1.10
CA CYS A 115 -0.36 10.48 0.00
C CYS A 115 0.38 11.35 1.04
N VAL A 116 0.39 10.86 2.28
CA VAL A 116 1.06 11.50 3.41
C VAL A 116 1.91 10.46 4.14
N GLU A 117 3.12 10.84 4.50
CA GLU A 117 4.06 10.02 5.26
C GLU A 117 4.76 10.86 6.33
N ALA A 118 4.81 10.36 7.56
CA ALA A 118 5.37 11.08 8.70
C ALA A 118 6.87 10.83 8.94
N GLN A 119 7.41 9.74 8.37
CA GLN A 119 8.81 9.37 8.54
C GLN A 119 9.66 9.88 7.40
N GLU A 120 10.65 10.72 7.68
CA GLU A 120 11.52 11.31 6.68
C GLU A 120 12.23 10.26 5.81
N ILE A 121 12.76 9.18 6.42
CA ILE A 121 13.42 8.09 5.68
C ILE A 121 12.47 7.41 4.69
N SER A 122 11.25 7.09 5.12
CA SER A 122 10.23 6.50 4.25
C SER A 122 9.81 7.46 3.16
N TYR A 123 9.67 8.74 3.49
CA TYR A 123 9.31 9.79 2.55
C TYR A 123 10.38 10.03 1.46
N GLN A 124 11.67 9.99 1.81
CA GLN A 124 12.75 10.07 0.82
C GLN A 124 12.70 8.89 -0.17
N LEU A 125 12.45 7.68 0.31
CA LEU A 125 12.26 6.51 -0.55
C LEU A 125 11.00 6.63 -1.41
N LEU A 126 9.91 7.15 -0.85
CA LEU A 126 8.68 7.44 -1.60
C LEU A 126 8.94 8.40 -2.77
N GLN A 127 9.66 9.49 -2.53
CA GLN A 127 10.00 10.46 -3.56
C GLN A 127 10.80 9.82 -4.71
N ALA A 128 11.80 9.01 -4.37
CA ALA A 128 12.58 8.28 -5.36
C ALA A 128 11.71 7.27 -6.15
N ASN A 129 10.82 6.54 -5.46
CA ASN A 129 9.91 5.59 -6.10
C ASN A 129 8.94 6.29 -7.07
N ILE A 130 8.42 7.46 -6.70
CA ILE A 130 7.56 8.27 -7.57
C ILE A 130 8.34 8.74 -8.80
N ALA A 131 9.52 9.33 -8.61
CA ALA A 131 10.32 9.86 -9.70
C ALA A 131 10.75 8.77 -10.69
N ALA A 132 11.25 7.65 -10.16
CA ALA A 132 11.79 6.57 -10.97
C ALA A 132 10.73 5.77 -11.74
N ASN A 133 9.48 5.78 -11.27
CA ASN A 133 8.35 5.18 -12.00
C ASN A 133 7.60 6.21 -12.89
N GLY A 134 8.13 7.41 -13.09
CA GLY A 134 7.54 8.43 -13.96
C GLY A 134 6.18 8.95 -13.46
N LEU A 135 5.99 9.04 -12.14
CA LEU A 135 4.68 9.32 -11.55
C LEU A 135 4.51 10.76 -11.02
N GLY A 136 5.45 11.62 -11.30
CA GLY A 136 5.47 12.99 -10.74
C GLY A 136 4.23 13.82 -11.03
N GLN A 137 3.56 13.60 -12.17
CA GLN A 137 2.33 14.31 -12.53
C GLN A 137 1.06 13.67 -11.93
N ARG A 138 1.16 12.43 -11.41
CA ARG A 138 0.02 11.65 -10.93
C ARG A 138 -0.02 11.49 -9.42
N VAL A 139 1.08 11.82 -8.73
CA VAL A 139 1.22 11.60 -7.29
C VAL A 139 1.51 12.92 -6.59
N ASN A 140 0.56 13.38 -5.78
CA ASN A 140 0.76 14.45 -4.82
C ASN A 140 1.18 13.85 -3.48
N HIS A 141 2.29 14.26 -2.92
CA HIS A 141 2.80 13.70 -1.68
C HIS A 141 3.26 14.78 -0.69
N SER A 142 3.12 14.50 0.60
CA SER A 142 3.56 15.40 1.66
C SER A 142 4.23 14.65 2.81
N LEU A 143 5.28 15.25 3.36
CA LEU A 143 5.84 14.83 4.64
C LEU A 143 4.99 15.47 5.74
N GLY A 144 4.33 14.65 6.56
CA GLY A 144 3.44 15.13 7.61
C GLY A 144 2.75 14.02 8.37
N ASP A 145 2.14 14.37 9.48
CA ASP A 145 1.38 13.45 10.31
C ASP A 145 -0.08 13.39 9.83
N LEU A 146 -0.60 12.20 9.58
CA LEU A 146 -1.99 12.02 9.12
C LEU A 146 -3.02 12.57 10.13
N ARG A 147 -2.68 12.70 11.41
CA ARG A 147 -3.53 13.27 12.45
C ARG A 147 -3.70 14.78 12.33
N GLU A 148 -2.78 15.44 11.63
CA GLU A 148 -2.78 16.88 11.35
C GLU A 148 -3.14 17.19 9.89
N LEU A 149 -3.47 16.14 9.11
CA LEU A 149 -3.79 16.28 7.69
C LEU A 149 -5.05 17.15 7.52
N ALA A 150 -4.92 18.22 6.76
CA ALA A 150 -6.02 19.14 6.41
C ALA A 150 -6.04 19.36 4.90
N LEU A 151 -6.92 18.67 4.20
CA LEU A 151 -7.12 18.80 2.76
C LEU A 151 -8.53 19.36 2.51
N ASP A 152 -8.65 20.41 1.70
CA ASP A 152 -9.93 21.03 1.32
C ASP A 152 -10.68 20.20 0.26
N ARG A 153 -10.52 18.87 0.32
CA ARG A 153 -11.16 17.94 -0.62
C ARG A 153 -11.42 16.58 0.02
N ARG A 154 -12.36 15.85 -0.58
CA ARG A 154 -12.73 14.50 -0.18
C ARG A 154 -12.43 13.52 -1.29
N PHE A 155 -12.14 12.27 -0.91
CA PHE A 155 -11.70 11.21 -1.81
C PHE A 155 -12.74 10.09 -1.89
N PRO A 156 -12.97 9.54 -3.08
CA PRO A 156 -13.84 8.39 -3.23
C PRO A 156 -13.21 7.08 -2.71
N LEU A 157 -11.88 7.05 -2.57
CA LEU A 157 -11.14 5.93 -2.05
C LEU A 157 -10.02 6.43 -1.12
N ILE A 158 -9.95 5.84 0.06
CA ILE A 158 -8.84 6.05 1.00
C ILE A 158 -8.29 4.67 1.37
N THR A 159 -6.97 4.54 1.41
CA THR A 159 -6.28 3.34 1.88
C THR A 159 -5.37 3.65 3.06
N GLY A 160 -5.01 2.63 3.82
CA GLY A 160 -4.02 2.72 4.87
C GLY A 160 -3.63 1.35 5.42
N SER A 161 -2.40 1.28 5.91
CA SER A 161 -1.86 0.10 6.60
C SER A 161 -1.35 0.55 7.98
N PRO A 162 -2.23 0.66 8.99
CA PRO A 162 -1.84 1.12 10.34
C PRO A 162 -0.80 0.21 10.97
N PRO A 163 0.08 0.73 11.86
CA PRO A 163 0.99 -0.12 12.62
C PRO A 163 0.20 -1.11 13.49
N TYR A 164 0.77 -2.33 13.67
CA TYR A 164 0.05 -3.47 14.25
C TYR A 164 0.17 -3.61 15.75
N PHE A 165 1.22 -3.02 16.36
CA PHE A 165 1.55 -3.25 17.75
C PHE A 165 1.37 -2.00 18.59
N PRO A 166 0.56 -2.05 19.66
CA PRO A 166 0.45 -0.92 20.59
C PRO A 166 1.80 -0.51 21.17
N ALA A 167 2.00 0.79 21.37
CA ALA A 167 3.19 1.30 22.02
C ALA A 167 3.38 0.65 23.41
N GLY A 168 4.61 0.24 23.72
CA GLY A 168 4.92 -0.43 24.99
C GLY A 168 4.66 -1.95 25.01
N THR A 169 4.21 -2.56 23.89
CA THR A 169 4.10 -4.02 23.76
C THR A 169 5.31 -4.58 23.04
N GLY A 170 5.99 -5.56 23.65
CA GLY A 170 7.14 -6.24 23.04
C GLY A 170 8.41 -5.38 22.98
N VAL A 171 9.40 -5.87 22.21
CA VAL A 171 10.70 -5.22 22.03
C VAL A 171 10.66 -4.34 20.79
N LEU A 172 10.90 -3.03 20.99
CA LEU A 172 11.01 -2.10 19.86
C LEU A 172 12.25 -2.43 19.01
N PRO A 173 12.10 -2.49 17.67
CA PRO A 173 13.25 -2.58 16.79
C PRO A 173 14.21 -1.40 17.00
N GLN A 174 15.52 -1.66 16.91
CA GLN A 174 16.54 -0.59 16.98
C GLN A 174 16.45 0.34 15.74
N ASP A 175 16.02 -0.19 14.62
CA ASP A 175 15.77 0.58 13.39
C ASP A 175 14.50 1.41 13.54
N SER A 176 14.64 2.74 13.44
CA SER A 176 13.53 3.67 13.65
C SER A 176 12.42 3.52 12.60
N GLN A 177 12.76 3.22 11.35
CA GLN A 177 11.76 2.98 10.30
C GLN A 177 10.89 1.76 10.63
N LYS A 178 11.51 0.64 11.04
CA LYS A 178 10.77 -0.55 11.49
C LYS A 178 9.95 -0.28 12.75
N ALA A 179 10.50 0.46 13.70
CA ALA A 179 9.79 0.78 14.92
C ALA A 179 8.48 1.53 14.64
N HIS A 180 8.54 2.61 13.85
CA HIS A 180 7.36 3.40 13.49
C HIS A 180 6.39 2.68 12.54
N ALA A 181 6.90 1.85 11.64
CA ALA A 181 6.03 1.10 10.73
C ALA A 181 5.27 -0.04 11.43
N ARG A 182 5.78 -0.55 12.55
CA ARG A 182 5.20 -1.71 13.24
C ARG A 182 4.48 -1.36 14.53
N PHE A 183 4.92 -0.31 15.23
CA PHE A 183 4.40 0.10 16.52
C PHE A 183 3.68 1.45 16.43
N GLU A 184 2.60 1.59 17.18
CA GLU A 184 1.72 2.76 17.22
C GLU A 184 2.40 3.97 17.89
N LEU A 185 3.56 4.37 17.36
CA LEU A 185 4.33 5.50 17.87
C LEU A 185 3.85 6.85 17.34
N ARG A 186 3.19 6.84 16.16
CA ARG A 186 2.66 8.04 15.48
C ARG A 186 1.26 7.82 14.93
N GLY A 187 0.40 7.21 15.73
CA GLY A 187 -0.98 6.92 15.36
C GLY A 187 -1.29 5.42 15.39
N ASP A 188 -2.53 5.13 15.66
CA ASP A 188 -3.12 3.80 15.71
C ASP A 188 -4.20 3.65 14.64
N VAL A 189 -4.86 2.49 14.58
CA VAL A 189 -5.96 2.23 13.64
C VAL A 189 -7.10 3.25 13.79
N GLY A 190 -7.34 3.78 14.99
CA GLY A 190 -8.35 4.81 15.24
C GLY A 190 -7.95 6.17 14.66
N ASP A 191 -6.64 6.54 14.68
CA ASP A 191 -6.15 7.75 14.03
C ASP A 191 -6.33 7.69 12.51
N TYR A 192 -6.02 6.54 11.89
CA TYR A 192 -6.28 6.29 10.47
C TYR A 192 -7.78 6.41 10.14
N ALA A 193 -8.64 5.80 10.94
CA ALA A 193 -10.07 5.88 10.76
C ALA A 193 -10.59 7.33 10.89
N ARG A 194 -10.13 8.10 11.89
CA ARG A 194 -10.50 9.52 12.08
C ARG A 194 -10.04 10.39 10.89
N ALA A 195 -8.78 10.24 10.47
CA ALA A 195 -8.27 10.96 9.31
C ALA A 195 -9.07 10.62 8.05
N ALA A 196 -9.40 9.35 7.86
CA ALA A 196 -10.24 8.92 6.74
C ALA A 196 -11.64 9.52 6.81
N ALA A 197 -12.31 9.51 7.96
CA ALA A 197 -13.66 10.06 8.11
C ALA A 197 -13.75 11.56 7.73
N LEU A 198 -12.69 12.32 7.99
CA LEU A 198 -12.60 13.74 7.62
C LEU A 198 -12.46 13.95 6.10
N HIS A 199 -11.84 13.01 5.39
CA HIS A 199 -11.47 13.17 3.98
C HIS A 199 -12.24 12.23 3.04
N LEU A 200 -13.10 11.35 3.55
CA LEU A 200 -13.90 10.43 2.74
C LEU A 200 -15.09 11.14 2.11
N SER A 201 -15.35 10.92 0.82
CA SER A 201 -16.59 11.36 0.18
C SER A 201 -17.78 10.54 0.67
N ALA A 202 -19.00 11.06 0.54
CA ALA A 202 -20.22 10.45 1.11
C ALA A 202 -20.43 8.99 0.70
N ALA A 203 -20.10 8.61 -0.54
CA ALA A 203 -20.18 7.23 -1.04
C ALA A 203 -18.79 6.58 -1.16
N GLY A 204 -17.77 7.17 -0.53
CA GLY A 204 -16.39 6.70 -0.61
C GLY A 204 -16.14 5.46 0.24
N TRP A 205 -14.99 4.84 -0.02
CA TRP A 205 -14.51 3.65 0.68
C TRP A 205 -13.19 3.91 1.40
N LEU A 206 -13.12 3.52 2.66
CA LEU A 206 -11.86 3.34 3.38
C LEU A 206 -11.50 1.87 3.35
N ILE A 207 -10.28 1.56 2.90
CA ILE A 207 -9.73 0.19 2.90
C ILE A 207 -8.53 0.15 3.85
N LEU A 208 -8.60 -0.75 4.81
CA LEU A 208 -7.54 -0.96 5.80
C LEU A 208 -7.16 -2.45 5.86
N CYS A 209 -5.94 -2.74 6.31
CA CYS A 209 -5.58 -4.06 6.84
C CYS A 209 -5.16 -3.92 8.31
N PHE A 210 -5.49 -4.93 9.13
CA PHE A 210 -5.12 -4.96 10.54
C PHE A 210 -5.05 -6.40 11.06
N PRO A 211 -4.25 -6.71 12.10
CA PRO A 211 -4.10 -8.08 12.58
C PRO A 211 -5.41 -8.75 12.97
N SER A 212 -5.68 -9.96 12.46
CA SER A 212 -6.90 -10.70 12.79
C SER A 212 -7.10 -10.96 14.29
N PRO A 213 -6.04 -11.21 15.10
CA PRO A 213 -6.21 -11.32 16.55
C PRO A 213 -6.71 -10.05 17.24
N GLN A 214 -6.62 -8.90 16.57
CA GLN A 214 -7.09 -7.61 17.07
C GLN A 214 -8.34 -7.10 16.31
N LYS A 215 -9.09 -8.00 15.64
CA LYS A 215 -10.24 -7.67 14.79
C LYS A 215 -11.25 -6.78 15.51
N GLN A 216 -11.65 -7.14 16.73
CA GLN A 216 -12.64 -6.36 17.49
C GLN A 216 -12.13 -4.95 17.80
N ARG A 217 -10.85 -4.80 18.16
CA ARG A 217 -10.23 -3.49 18.39
C ARG A 217 -10.32 -2.59 17.14
N ALA A 218 -10.08 -3.16 15.94
CA ALA A 218 -10.20 -2.41 14.70
C ALA A 218 -11.66 -1.97 14.44
N ILE A 219 -12.63 -2.88 14.61
CA ILE A 219 -14.05 -2.60 14.43
C ILE A 219 -14.49 -1.48 15.37
N ASP A 220 -14.13 -1.56 16.65
CA ASP A 220 -14.51 -0.56 17.67
C ASP A 220 -13.87 0.81 17.34
N ALA A 221 -12.62 0.84 16.91
CA ALA A 221 -11.92 2.08 16.55
C ALA A 221 -12.51 2.73 15.28
N ILE A 222 -12.88 1.94 14.29
CA ILE A 222 -13.55 2.38 13.06
C ILE A 222 -14.91 2.98 13.40
N ALA A 223 -15.71 2.30 14.23
CA ALA A 223 -17.02 2.79 14.69
C ALA A 223 -16.89 4.10 15.49
N ALA A 224 -15.91 4.20 16.39
CA ALA A 224 -15.64 5.40 17.17
C ALA A 224 -15.27 6.62 16.31
N ALA A 225 -14.77 6.39 15.10
CA ALA A 225 -14.45 7.44 14.12
C ALA A 225 -15.66 7.88 13.25
N GLY A 226 -16.85 7.32 13.46
CA GLY A 226 -18.03 7.60 12.64
C GLY A 226 -18.04 6.87 11.29
N LEU A 227 -17.30 5.76 11.22
CA LEU A 227 -17.30 4.86 10.09
C LEU A 227 -17.91 3.52 10.48
N ARG A 228 -18.37 2.76 9.49
CA ARG A 228 -18.82 1.38 9.70
C ARG A 228 -18.06 0.42 8.80
N VAL A 229 -17.77 -0.76 9.29
CA VAL A 229 -17.30 -1.86 8.47
C VAL A 229 -18.47 -2.41 7.66
N VAL A 230 -18.36 -2.36 6.33
CA VAL A 230 -19.37 -2.91 5.40
C VAL A 230 -19.01 -4.34 5.03
N LYS A 231 -17.72 -4.57 4.78
CA LYS A 231 -17.19 -5.89 4.45
C LYS A 231 -15.88 -6.11 5.19
N LEU A 232 -15.61 -7.34 5.54
CA LEU A 232 -14.29 -7.76 6.02
C LEU A 232 -13.91 -9.11 5.41
N ARG A 233 -12.61 -9.34 5.30
CA ARG A 233 -12.06 -10.55 4.75
C ARG A 233 -10.79 -10.96 5.47
N ASP A 234 -10.80 -12.13 6.09
CA ASP A 234 -9.61 -12.69 6.74
C ASP A 234 -8.61 -13.22 5.72
N VAL A 235 -7.32 -13.08 6.03
CA VAL A 235 -6.22 -13.58 5.22
C VAL A 235 -5.40 -14.60 5.99
N ILE A 236 -5.28 -15.80 5.44
CA ILE A 236 -4.46 -16.90 5.96
C ILE A 236 -3.19 -17.00 5.13
N PRO A 237 -1.99 -16.90 5.71
CA PRO A 237 -0.75 -16.97 4.96
C PRO A 237 -0.49 -18.36 4.36
N ARG A 238 -0.99 -19.42 5.00
CA ARG A 238 -0.93 -20.82 4.52
C ARG A 238 -2.10 -21.61 5.09
N GLU A 239 -2.65 -22.54 4.32
CA GLU A 239 -3.86 -23.35 4.64
C GLU A 239 -3.91 -23.92 6.07
N THR A 240 -2.78 -24.23 6.66
CA THR A 240 -2.71 -24.86 8.00
C THR A 240 -2.59 -23.84 9.15
N LEU A 241 -2.58 -22.55 8.84
CA LEU A 241 -2.37 -21.49 9.83
C LEU A 241 -3.68 -20.75 10.14
N ALA A 242 -3.69 -20.05 11.25
CA ALA A 242 -4.76 -19.11 11.59
C ALA A 242 -4.67 -17.84 10.74
N PRO A 243 -5.76 -17.06 10.63
CA PRO A 243 -5.74 -15.76 9.99
C PRO A 243 -4.68 -14.84 10.61
N LEU A 244 -3.88 -14.21 9.74
CA LEU A 244 -2.81 -13.31 10.15
C LEU A 244 -3.30 -11.87 10.26
N PHE A 245 -4.00 -11.40 9.25
CA PHE A 245 -4.62 -10.09 9.21
C PHE A 245 -5.96 -10.14 8.50
N THR A 246 -6.76 -9.09 8.69
CA THR A 246 -8.08 -8.90 8.11
C THR A 246 -8.07 -7.65 7.25
N LEU A 247 -8.67 -7.71 6.09
CA LEU A 247 -8.94 -6.59 5.20
C LEU A 247 -10.32 -6.03 5.57
N TYR A 248 -10.44 -4.71 5.66
CA TYR A 248 -11.67 -4.01 6.00
C TYR A 248 -12.05 -3.06 4.87
N ALA A 249 -13.31 -3.09 4.47
CA ALA A 249 -13.92 -2.09 3.60
C ALA A 249 -14.99 -1.34 4.39
N CYS A 250 -14.75 -0.04 4.58
CA CYS A 250 -15.54 0.81 5.47
C CYS A 250 -16.13 1.99 4.71
N GLN A 251 -17.25 2.49 5.20
CA GLN A 251 -17.90 3.71 4.71
C GLN A 251 -18.26 4.62 5.89
N LEU A 252 -18.61 5.88 5.60
CA LEU A 252 -19.18 6.75 6.59
C LEU A 252 -20.49 6.14 7.15
N ASP A 253 -20.67 6.22 8.46
CA ASP A 253 -21.84 5.68 9.14
C ASP A 253 -23.00 6.70 9.07
N VAL A 254 -23.62 6.79 7.90
CA VAL A 254 -24.72 7.74 7.62
C VAL A 254 -25.92 6.99 7.04
N GLY A 255 -27.06 7.03 7.72
CA GLY A 255 -28.34 6.47 7.26
C GLY A 255 -28.66 5.07 7.76
N ASP A 256 -29.62 4.40 7.11
CA ASP A 256 -30.04 3.03 7.42
C ASP A 256 -29.12 2.04 6.69
N HIS A 257 -28.55 1.09 7.40
CA HIS A 257 -27.47 0.24 6.90
C HIS A 257 -27.81 -1.25 6.99
N GLY A 258 -27.43 -1.99 5.96
CA GLY A 258 -27.41 -3.46 6.01
C GLY A 258 -26.36 -4.00 6.98
N GLU A 259 -26.44 -5.29 7.25
CA GLU A 259 -25.46 -6.00 8.09
C GLU A 259 -24.06 -6.03 7.45
N MET A 260 -23.02 -6.08 8.29
CA MET A 260 -21.65 -6.29 7.86
C MET A 260 -21.51 -7.68 7.20
N THR A 261 -20.83 -7.73 6.07
CA THR A 261 -20.58 -8.98 5.33
C THR A 261 -19.19 -9.52 5.65
N GLU A 262 -19.12 -10.75 6.15
CA GLU A 262 -17.87 -11.50 6.20
C GLU A 262 -17.67 -12.24 4.88
N GLU A 263 -16.65 -11.86 4.12
CA GLU A 263 -16.30 -12.51 2.86
C GLU A 263 -15.52 -13.81 3.09
N PRO A 264 -15.54 -14.78 2.15
CA PRO A 264 -14.73 -15.98 2.25
C PRO A 264 -13.25 -15.67 2.47
N THR A 265 -12.62 -16.39 3.38
CA THR A 265 -11.21 -16.21 3.73
C THR A 265 -10.29 -16.35 2.50
N LEU A 266 -9.34 -15.44 2.33
CA LEU A 266 -8.29 -15.55 1.32
C LEU A 266 -7.10 -16.35 1.88
N THR A 267 -6.75 -17.44 1.22
CA THR A 267 -5.55 -18.22 1.57
C THR A 267 -4.44 -17.94 0.56
N VAL A 268 -3.28 -17.49 1.05
CA VAL A 268 -2.16 -17.10 0.18
C VAL A 268 -1.48 -18.32 -0.42
N ARG A 269 -1.20 -19.36 0.39
CA ARG A 269 -0.47 -20.55 -0.03
C ARG A 269 -1.15 -21.82 0.44
N HIS A 270 -1.05 -22.85 -0.39
CA HIS A 270 -1.36 -24.23 -0.02
C HIS A 270 -0.39 -24.76 1.05
N ALA A 271 -0.72 -25.90 1.65
CA ALA A 271 0.12 -26.56 2.64
C ALA A 271 1.55 -26.85 2.13
N ASP A 272 1.69 -27.17 0.83
CA ASP A 272 2.97 -27.42 0.14
C ASP A 272 3.77 -26.15 -0.19
N GLY A 273 3.24 -24.96 0.13
CA GLY A 273 3.90 -23.67 -0.11
C GLY A 273 3.64 -23.03 -1.47
N ARG A 274 2.97 -23.72 -2.40
CA ARG A 274 2.56 -23.11 -3.68
C ARG A 274 1.48 -22.05 -3.45
N LEU A 275 1.44 -21.05 -4.32
CA LEU A 275 0.36 -20.05 -4.31
C LEU A 275 -0.98 -20.71 -4.62
N THR A 276 -2.04 -20.25 -3.96
CA THR A 276 -3.41 -20.62 -4.33
C THR A 276 -3.78 -19.99 -5.67
N ALA A 277 -4.79 -20.52 -6.35
CA ALA A 277 -5.31 -19.96 -7.59
C ALA A 277 -5.80 -18.52 -7.41
N GLU A 278 -6.39 -18.22 -6.25
CA GLU A 278 -6.83 -16.86 -5.93
C GLU A 278 -5.65 -15.90 -5.77
N MET A 279 -4.61 -16.29 -5.03
CA MET A 279 -3.41 -15.46 -4.89
C MET A 279 -2.66 -15.27 -6.22
N ALA A 280 -2.65 -16.28 -7.10
CA ALA A 280 -2.16 -16.15 -8.46
C ALA A 280 -2.97 -15.11 -9.25
N ALA A 281 -4.30 -15.10 -9.10
CA ALA A 281 -5.16 -14.08 -9.71
C ALA A 281 -4.86 -12.67 -9.18
N VAL A 282 -4.65 -12.51 -7.87
CA VAL A 282 -4.19 -11.23 -7.27
C VAL A 282 -2.90 -10.74 -7.93
N ARG A 283 -1.91 -11.61 -8.09
CA ARG A 283 -0.63 -11.25 -8.72
C ARG A 283 -0.80 -10.80 -10.17
N ARG A 284 -1.71 -11.45 -10.93
CA ARG A 284 -2.00 -11.03 -12.32
C ARG A 284 -2.60 -9.62 -12.41
N VAL A 285 -3.38 -9.18 -11.41
CA VAL A 285 -3.85 -7.78 -11.34
C VAL A 285 -2.69 -6.79 -11.34
N PHE A 286 -1.57 -7.16 -10.72
CA PHE A 286 -0.35 -6.33 -10.68
C PHE A 286 0.67 -6.70 -11.77
N GLY A 287 0.25 -7.37 -12.85
CA GLY A 287 1.07 -7.62 -14.03
C GLY A 287 2.06 -8.78 -13.92
N PHE A 288 2.03 -9.57 -12.85
CA PHE A 288 2.89 -10.75 -12.73
C PHE A 288 2.31 -11.96 -13.45
N GLN A 289 3.14 -12.66 -14.21
CA GLN A 289 2.75 -13.89 -14.88
C GLN A 289 2.85 -15.11 -13.94
N ASP A 290 2.03 -16.14 -14.20
CA ASP A 290 2.12 -17.42 -13.49
C ASP A 290 3.43 -18.14 -13.86
N GLY A 291 4.11 -18.68 -12.86
CA GLY A 291 5.32 -19.51 -13.06
C GLY A 291 6.68 -18.80 -12.96
N VAL A 292 6.73 -17.48 -12.88
CA VAL A 292 7.98 -16.77 -12.58
C VAL A 292 8.18 -16.73 -11.07
N ALA A 293 8.97 -17.66 -10.54
CA ALA A 293 9.48 -17.53 -9.18
C ALA A 293 10.34 -16.26 -9.12
N HIS A 294 9.96 -15.30 -8.29
CA HIS A 294 10.90 -14.22 -7.98
C HIS A 294 12.10 -14.85 -7.29
N GLY A 295 13.25 -14.85 -7.99
CA GLY A 295 14.50 -15.15 -7.38
C GLY A 295 14.69 -14.19 -6.20
N ASN A 296 14.78 -14.73 -4.98
CA ASN A 296 15.36 -14.01 -3.88
C ASN A 296 16.77 -13.61 -4.32
N HIS A 297 16.92 -12.38 -4.76
CA HIS A 297 18.26 -11.81 -4.90
C HIS A 297 18.78 -11.61 -3.47
N THR A 298 19.54 -12.63 -3.02
CA THR A 298 20.33 -12.65 -1.78
C THR A 298 21.31 -11.48 -1.73
#